data_4e090b91b8fd798ce21b60c3900281da
#
_entry.id   4e090b91b8fd798ce21b60c3900281da
#
_cell.length_a   1.000
_cell.length_b   1.000
_cell.length_c   1.000
_cell.angle_alpha   90.00
_cell.angle_beta   90.00
_cell.angle_gamma   90.00
#
_symmetry.space_group_name_H-M   'P 1'
#
loop_
_entity.id
_entity.type
_entity.pdbx_description
1 polymer ?
#
loop_
_entity_poly.entity_id
_entity_poly.type
_entity_poly.pdbx_seq_one_letter_code
_entity_poly.pdbx_strand_id
1 'polypeptide(L)'
;GELWQVDAISAAHEHFFSNILRCFIIRNTELSVDPKTSKGTVILFLKDDEHHDLGLLYYNYYLRLKGYHTIYLGQSLPTKDFVKIIREFKPDYVFTSLINILSEKQFHQFFDDIASCLPLDQLFVGGYQLKIFEEKVPEKVNIIYKVDAINLD
;
A
#
# COMPACT_ATOMS: atom_id res chain seq x y z
N GLY A 1 -16.63 -4.69 -1.79
CA GLY A 1 -16.45 -5.66 -0.78
C GLY A 1 -17.59 -6.64 -0.62
N GLU A 2 -17.97 -6.90 0.62
CA GLU A 2 -18.92 -7.96 1.00
C GLU A 2 -20.30 -7.84 0.30
N LEU A 3 -20.86 -6.63 0.18
CA LEU A 3 -22.15 -6.42 -0.47
C LEU A 3 -22.15 -6.79 -1.96
N TRP A 4 -21.02 -6.65 -2.64
CA TRP A 4 -20.87 -7.08 -4.02
C TRP A 4 -20.74 -8.62 -4.12
N GLN A 5 -20.03 -9.25 -3.17
CA GLN A 5 -19.87 -10.71 -3.15
C GLN A 5 -21.20 -11.47 -2.92
N VAL A 6 -22.19 -10.82 -2.29
CA VAL A 6 -23.52 -11.38 -2.06
C VAL A 6 -24.57 -10.81 -3.04
N ASP A 7 -24.15 -10.24 -4.17
CA ASP A 7 -25.00 -9.63 -5.20
C ASP A 7 -25.98 -8.56 -4.69
N ALA A 8 -25.72 -7.97 -3.52
CA ALA A 8 -26.53 -6.90 -2.95
C ALA A 8 -26.37 -5.56 -3.70
N ILE A 9 -25.24 -5.39 -4.38
CA ILE A 9 -24.96 -4.25 -5.27
C ILE A 9 -24.27 -4.74 -6.55
N SER A 10 -24.55 -4.07 -7.68
CA SER A 10 -23.88 -4.38 -8.95
C SER A 10 -22.45 -3.82 -8.98
N ALA A 11 -21.60 -4.37 -9.86
CA ALA A 11 -20.27 -3.84 -10.12
C ALA A 11 -20.29 -2.33 -10.48
N ALA A 12 -21.33 -1.87 -11.20
CA ALA A 12 -21.50 -0.45 -11.53
C ALA A 12 -21.68 0.43 -10.27
N HIS A 13 -22.45 -0.04 -9.30
CA HIS A 13 -22.62 0.67 -8.02
C HIS A 13 -21.32 0.69 -7.23
N GLU A 14 -20.61 -0.43 -7.17
CA GLU A 14 -19.31 -0.50 -6.49
C GLU A 14 -18.32 0.48 -7.11
N HIS A 15 -18.16 0.48 -8.45
CA HIS A 15 -17.28 1.41 -9.16
C HIS A 15 -17.67 2.87 -8.92
N PHE A 16 -18.96 3.19 -8.93
CA PHE A 16 -19.44 4.54 -8.67
C PHE A 16 -19.02 5.03 -7.28
N PHE A 17 -19.28 4.24 -6.23
CA PHE A 17 -18.92 4.60 -4.87
C PHE A 17 -17.40 4.63 -4.67
N SER A 18 -16.68 3.67 -5.23
CA SER A 18 -15.22 3.62 -5.14
C SER A 18 -14.57 4.84 -5.78
N ASN A 19 -15.09 5.32 -6.91
CA ASN A 19 -14.59 6.53 -7.56
C ASN A 19 -14.93 7.81 -6.76
N ILE A 20 -16.11 7.92 -6.17
CA ILE A 20 -16.44 9.04 -5.27
C ILE A 20 -15.47 9.06 -4.08
N LEU A 21 -15.26 7.91 -3.44
CA LEU A 21 -14.36 7.79 -2.30
C LEU A 21 -12.92 8.12 -2.69
N ARG A 22 -12.47 7.66 -3.84
CA ARG A 22 -11.15 7.99 -4.42
C ARG A 22 -10.96 9.49 -4.55
N CYS A 23 -11.91 10.17 -5.22
CA CYS A 23 -11.86 11.62 -5.39
C CYS A 23 -11.85 12.37 -4.04
N PHE A 24 -12.65 11.90 -3.07
CA PHE A 24 -12.69 12.46 -1.74
C PHE A 24 -11.35 12.33 -1.01
N ILE A 25 -10.74 11.14 -1.02
CA ILE A 25 -9.44 10.91 -0.37
C ILE A 25 -8.36 11.76 -1.03
N ILE A 26 -8.27 11.76 -2.37
CA ILE A 26 -7.26 12.54 -3.11
C ILE A 26 -7.38 14.02 -2.76
N ARG A 27 -8.60 14.59 -2.81
CA ARG A 27 -8.84 15.98 -2.47
C ARG A 27 -8.36 16.32 -1.05
N ASN A 28 -8.69 15.48 -0.06
CA ASN A 28 -8.29 15.74 1.32
C ASN A 28 -6.78 15.54 1.52
N THR A 29 -6.15 14.64 0.77
CA THR A 29 -4.70 14.48 0.76
C THR A 29 -4.00 15.74 0.27
N GLU A 30 -4.48 16.33 -0.84
CA GLU A 30 -3.91 17.57 -1.38
C GLU A 30 -4.13 18.80 -0.48
N LEU A 31 -5.23 18.82 0.27
CA LEU A 31 -5.50 19.86 1.26
C LEU A 31 -4.70 19.68 2.56
N SER A 32 -4.13 18.50 2.79
CA SER A 32 -3.25 18.28 3.95
C SER A 32 -1.93 19.01 3.71
N VAL A 33 -1.53 19.83 4.68
CA VAL A 33 -0.31 20.63 4.59
C VAL A 33 0.90 19.70 4.65
N ASP A 34 1.83 19.82 3.70
CA ASP A 34 3.14 19.18 3.83
C ASP A 34 3.84 19.73 5.08
N PRO A 35 4.29 18.87 5.99
CA PRO A 35 4.95 19.33 7.20
C PRO A 35 6.22 20.11 6.82
N LYS A 36 6.44 21.25 7.46
CA LYS A 36 7.67 22.04 7.27
C LYS A 36 8.93 21.25 7.62
N THR A 37 8.77 20.27 8.52
CA THR A 37 9.79 19.28 8.89
C THR A 37 9.15 17.91 8.79
N SER A 38 9.60 17.09 7.84
CA SER A 38 9.12 15.72 7.68
C SER A 38 9.70 14.80 8.75
N LYS A 39 8.89 13.90 9.26
CA LYS A 39 9.33 12.80 10.15
C LYS A 39 10.09 11.70 9.41
N GLY A 40 10.00 11.68 8.09
CA GLY A 40 10.64 10.70 7.21
C GLY A 40 9.94 10.62 5.86
N THR A 41 10.52 9.88 4.93
CA THR A 41 10.01 9.67 3.58
C THR A 41 9.41 8.28 3.45
N VAL A 42 8.20 8.21 2.93
CA VAL A 42 7.45 6.97 2.71
C VAL A 42 7.10 6.83 1.23
N ILE A 43 7.46 5.69 0.62
CA ILE A 43 7.01 5.34 -0.73
C ILE A 43 5.80 4.42 -0.63
N LEU A 44 4.75 4.72 -1.41
CA LEU A 44 3.54 3.91 -1.49
C LEU A 44 3.33 3.43 -2.93
N PHE A 45 3.18 2.13 -3.11
CA PHE A 45 2.98 1.52 -4.42
C PHE A 45 2.11 0.26 -4.35
N LEU A 46 1.58 -0.16 -5.49
CA LEU A 46 1.02 -1.49 -5.69
C LEU A 46 1.85 -2.20 -6.75
N LYS A 47 2.18 -3.48 -6.49
CA LYS A 47 2.94 -4.31 -7.41
C LYS A 47 2.23 -4.47 -8.75
N ASP A 48 2.94 -4.97 -9.73
CA ASP A 48 2.43 -5.29 -11.06
C ASP A 48 1.10 -6.06 -10.99
N ASP A 49 0.15 -5.69 -11.85
CA ASP A 49 -1.23 -6.22 -11.91
C ASP A 49 -2.11 -5.99 -10.67
N GLU A 50 -1.69 -5.19 -9.68
CA GLU A 50 -2.51 -4.83 -8.53
C GLU A 50 -3.15 -3.44 -8.73
N HIS A 51 -4.49 -3.39 -8.74
CA HIS A 51 -5.26 -2.17 -9.03
C HIS A 51 -6.15 -1.70 -7.86
N HIS A 52 -6.19 -2.42 -6.74
CA HIS A 52 -7.03 -2.09 -5.59
C HIS A 52 -6.39 -1.02 -4.69
N ASP A 53 -6.39 0.21 -5.17
CA ASP A 53 -5.61 1.31 -4.57
C ASP A 53 -6.32 2.13 -3.49
N LEU A 54 -7.61 1.93 -3.21
CA LEU A 54 -8.33 2.73 -2.19
C LEU A 54 -7.67 2.65 -0.81
N GLY A 55 -7.22 1.47 -0.41
CA GLY A 55 -6.47 1.28 0.83
C GLY A 55 -5.14 2.03 0.81
N LEU A 56 -4.42 1.97 -0.31
CA LEU A 56 -3.15 2.67 -0.48
C LEU A 56 -3.32 4.19 -0.48
N LEU A 57 -4.36 4.72 -1.12
CA LEU A 57 -4.74 6.14 -1.08
C LEU A 57 -5.03 6.61 0.35
N TYR A 58 -5.74 5.76 1.12
CA TYR A 58 -6.02 6.07 2.51
C TYR A 58 -4.75 6.06 3.37
N TYR A 59 -3.81 5.12 3.15
CA TYR A 59 -2.50 5.14 3.82
C TYR A 59 -1.73 6.43 3.49
N ASN A 60 -1.74 6.84 2.23
CA ASN A 60 -1.10 8.09 1.80
C ASN A 60 -1.67 9.30 2.57
N TYR A 61 -2.98 9.43 2.62
CA TYR A 61 -3.66 10.49 3.37
C TYR A 61 -3.29 10.45 4.86
N TYR A 62 -3.38 9.28 5.50
CA TYR A 62 -3.09 9.09 6.91
C TYR A 62 -1.64 9.45 7.27
N LEU A 63 -0.68 9.00 6.48
CA LEU A 63 0.74 9.26 6.69
C LEU A 63 1.08 10.75 6.54
N ARG A 64 0.48 11.44 5.59
CA ARG A 64 0.63 12.90 5.47
C ARG A 64 0.09 13.64 6.67
N LEU A 65 -1.07 13.24 7.19
CA LEU A 65 -1.62 13.78 8.44
C LEU A 65 -0.70 13.54 9.65
N LYS A 66 0.06 12.44 9.65
CA LYS A 66 1.04 12.11 10.70
C LYS A 66 2.37 12.87 10.54
N GLY A 67 2.57 13.61 9.46
CA GLY A 67 3.75 14.42 9.21
C GLY A 67 4.85 13.74 8.41
N TYR A 68 4.55 12.67 7.67
CA TYR A 68 5.49 12.04 6.75
C TYR A 68 5.44 12.67 5.36
N HIS A 69 6.59 12.75 4.71
CA HIS A 69 6.67 13.04 3.28
C HIS A 69 6.34 11.76 2.49
N THR A 70 5.29 11.80 1.68
CA THR A 70 4.84 10.63 0.93
C THR A 70 5.12 10.76 -0.56
N ILE A 71 5.65 9.70 -1.16
CA ILE A 71 5.81 9.53 -2.62
C ILE A 71 4.82 8.44 -3.04
N TYR A 72 3.69 8.85 -3.62
CA TYR A 72 2.64 7.96 -4.05
C TYR A 72 2.87 7.54 -5.51
N LEU A 73 3.28 6.29 -5.75
CA LEU A 73 3.55 5.75 -7.09
C LEU A 73 2.31 5.08 -7.71
N GLY A 74 1.31 4.74 -6.89
CA GLY A 74 0.02 4.23 -7.37
C GLY A 74 0.03 2.75 -7.76
N GLN A 75 -0.82 2.45 -8.74
CA GLN A 75 -1.19 1.10 -9.17
C GLN A 75 -0.16 0.48 -10.12
N SER A 76 -0.09 -0.85 -10.11
CA SER A 76 0.54 -1.68 -11.15
C SER A 76 1.97 -1.24 -11.53
N LEU A 77 2.82 -1.03 -10.53
CA LEU A 77 4.22 -0.65 -10.74
C LEU A 77 5.06 -1.91 -11.04
N PRO A 78 5.77 -1.99 -12.17
CA PRO A 78 6.67 -3.09 -12.47
C PRO A 78 7.78 -3.22 -11.42
N THR A 79 8.04 -4.44 -10.95
CA THR A 79 9.02 -4.72 -9.88
C THR A 79 10.39 -4.12 -10.14
N LYS A 80 10.89 -4.20 -11.39
CA LYS A 80 12.20 -3.62 -11.79
C LYS A 80 12.28 -2.11 -11.57
N ASP A 81 11.18 -1.40 -11.83
CA ASP A 81 11.11 0.06 -11.69
C ASP A 81 10.97 0.43 -10.21
N PHE A 82 10.22 -0.36 -9.44
CA PHE A 82 10.15 -0.24 -7.99
C PHE A 82 11.55 -0.37 -7.35
N VAL A 83 12.28 -1.45 -7.64
CA VAL A 83 13.64 -1.68 -7.09
C VAL A 83 14.59 -0.53 -7.41
N LYS A 84 14.49 0.04 -8.63
CA LYS A 84 15.29 1.19 -9.04
C LYS A 84 14.97 2.43 -8.19
N ILE A 85 13.69 2.73 -8.02
CA ILE A 85 13.22 3.90 -7.25
C ILE A 85 13.62 3.79 -5.77
N ILE A 86 13.48 2.62 -5.15
CA ILE A 86 13.89 2.42 -3.75
C ILE A 86 15.40 2.68 -3.57
N ARG A 87 16.23 2.21 -4.49
CA ARG A 87 17.68 2.44 -4.44
C ARG A 87 18.07 3.90 -4.64
N GLU A 88 17.30 4.63 -5.44
CA GLU A 88 17.52 6.05 -5.74
C GLU A 88 17.08 6.95 -4.58
N PHE A 89 15.84 6.77 -4.10
CA PHE A 89 15.24 7.65 -3.09
C PHE A 89 15.55 7.25 -1.64
N LYS A 90 15.92 6.00 -1.39
CA LYS A 90 16.25 5.47 -0.05
C LYS A 90 15.23 5.91 1.00
N PRO A 91 13.94 5.54 0.85
CA PRO A 91 12.90 5.93 1.78
C PRO A 91 13.13 5.30 3.15
N ASP A 92 12.59 5.92 4.20
CA ASP A 92 12.58 5.35 5.54
C ASP A 92 11.62 4.17 5.64
N TYR A 93 10.49 4.24 4.92
CA TYR A 93 9.47 3.18 4.89
C TYR A 93 8.86 3.00 3.52
N VAL A 94 8.34 1.80 3.29
CA VAL A 94 7.59 1.44 2.08
C VAL A 94 6.25 0.82 2.48
N PHE A 95 5.17 1.27 1.83
CA PHE A 95 3.82 0.78 2.02
C PHE A 95 3.25 0.18 0.76
N THR A 96 2.63 -1.00 0.88
CA THR A 96 1.96 -1.67 -0.23
C THR A 96 0.76 -2.48 0.24
N SER A 97 0.02 -3.06 -0.72
CA SER A 97 -1.11 -3.95 -0.45
C SER A 97 -1.14 -5.11 -1.44
N LEU A 98 -1.46 -6.30 -0.96
CA LEU A 98 -1.58 -7.53 -1.75
C LEU A 98 -3.02 -8.03 -1.65
N ILE A 99 -3.86 -7.73 -2.64
CA ILE A 99 -5.28 -8.08 -2.65
C ILE A 99 -5.58 -9.15 -3.71
N ASN A 100 -5.03 -9.00 -4.93
CA ASN A 100 -5.17 -9.96 -6.00
C ASN A 100 -4.59 -11.32 -5.63
N ILE A 101 -5.22 -12.38 -6.14
CA ILE A 101 -4.79 -13.75 -5.90
C ILE A 101 -3.38 -13.95 -6.45
N LEU A 102 -2.49 -14.40 -5.61
CA LEU A 102 -1.11 -14.76 -5.94
C LEU A 102 -0.91 -16.27 -5.76
N SER A 103 -0.12 -16.87 -6.64
CA SER A 103 0.47 -18.17 -6.35
C SER A 103 1.50 -18.01 -5.23
N GLU A 104 1.77 -19.10 -4.50
CA GLU A 104 2.79 -19.10 -3.45
C GLU A 104 4.16 -18.64 -3.96
N LYS A 105 4.53 -19.07 -5.15
CA LYS A 105 5.78 -18.64 -5.82
C LYS A 105 5.82 -17.12 -6.03
N GLN A 106 4.74 -16.52 -6.51
CA GLN A 106 4.65 -15.07 -6.72
C GLN A 106 4.70 -14.31 -5.38
N PHE A 107 4.09 -14.88 -4.34
CA PHE A 107 4.10 -14.31 -2.99
C PHE A 107 5.53 -14.27 -2.42
N HIS A 108 6.28 -15.37 -2.47
CA HIS A 108 7.67 -15.39 -2.04
C HIS A 108 8.56 -14.46 -2.88
N GLN A 109 8.43 -14.52 -4.22
CA GLN A 109 9.21 -13.68 -5.12
C GLN A 109 9.02 -12.18 -4.82
N PHE A 110 7.82 -11.76 -4.47
CA PHE A 110 7.55 -10.37 -4.10
C PHE A 110 8.41 -9.93 -2.88
N PHE A 111 8.49 -10.73 -1.84
CA PHE A 111 9.32 -10.39 -0.66
C PHE A 111 10.82 -10.48 -0.95
N ASP A 112 11.24 -11.44 -1.77
CA ASP A 112 12.65 -11.56 -2.20
C ASP A 112 13.08 -10.32 -3.00
N ASP A 113 12.23 -9.85 -3.92
CA ASP A 113 12.51 -8.65 -4.72
C ASP A 113 12.65 -7.42 -3.83
N ILE A 114 11.76 -7.24 -2.85
CA ILE A 114 11.85 -6.14 -1.89
C ILE A 114 13.08 -6.27 -1.00
N ALA A 115 13.37 -7.44 -0.46
CA ALA A 115 14.54 -7.68 0.38
C ALA A 115 15.86 -7.38 -0.34
N SER A 116 15.87 -7.44 -1.69
CA SER A 116 17.03 -7.07 -2.50
C SER A 116 17.39 -5.59 -2.46
N CYS A 117 16.49 -4.73 -2.03
CA CYS A 117 16.65 -3.27 -2.10
C CYS A 117 16.23 -2.51 -0.83
N LEU A 118 15.51 -3.15 0.10
CA LEU A 118 14.99 -2.54 1.34
C LEU A 118 15.06 -3.54 2.49
N PRO A 119 15.48 -3.13 3.71
CA PRO A 119 15.27 -3.91 4.92
C PRO A 119 13.80 -4.21 5.15
N LEU A 120 13.44 -5.48 5.45
CA LEU A 120 12.05 -5.90 5.56
C LEU A 120 11.31 -5.31 6.77
N ASP A 121 12.01 -4.85 7.80
CA ASP A 121 11.47 -4.10 8.94
C ASP A 121 11.02 -2.68 8.58
N GLN A 122 11.40 -2.17 7.41
CA GLN A 122 10.91 -0.91 6.83
C GLN A 122 9.70 -1.11 5.89
N LEU A 123 9.29 -2.37 5.63
CA LEU A 123 8.17 -2.70 4.77
C LEU A 123 6.88 -2.87 5.57
N PHE A 124 5.84 -2.15 5.14
CA PHE A 124 4.48 -2.26 5.65
C PHE A 124 3.56 -2.81 4.57
N VAL A 125 2.91 -3.93 4.85
CA VAL A 125 2.05 -4.62 3.87
C VAL A 125 0.66 -4.84 4.43
N GLY A 126 -0.35 -4.42 3.67
CA GLY A 126 -1.75 -4.74 3.91
C GLY A 126 -2.30 -5.71 2.86
N GLY A 127 -3.57 -6.08 2.99
CA GLY A 127 -4.30 -6.81 1.96
C GLY A 127 -4.64 -8.25 2.31
N TYR A 128 -5.59 -8.80 1.53
CA TYR A 128 -6.23 -10.08 1.82
C TYR A 128 -5.28 -11.29 1.68
N GLN A 129 -4.29 -11.19 0.78
CA GLN A 129 -3.34 -12.30 0.56
C GLN A 129 -2.50 -12.64 1.79
N LEU A 130 -2.27 -11.66 2.67
CA LEU A 130 -1.54 -11.90 3.92
C LEU A 130 -2.28 -12.86 4.87
N LYS A 131 -3.62 -12.89 4.80
CA LYS A 131 -4.42 -13.85 5.58
C LYS A 131 -4.31 -15.27 5.01
N ILE A 132 -4.16 -15.40 3.68
CA ILE A 132 -4.04 -16.71 3.01
C ILE A 132 -2.66 -17.32 3.26
N PHE A 133 -1.62 -16.48 3.28
CA PHE A 133 -0.23 -16.89 3.42
C PHE A 133 0.40 -16.41 4.75
N GLU A 134 -0.39 -16.29 5.81
CA GLU A 134 0.04 -15.66 7.07
C GLU A 134 1.34 -16.26 7.63
N GLU A 135 1.43 -17.60 7.65
CA GLU A 135 2.62 -18.32 8.13
C GLU A 135 3.87 -18.18 7.21
N LYS A 136 3.69 -17.62 6.01
CA LYS A 136 4.75 -17.45 5.00
C LYS A 136 5.22 -16.02 4.84
N VAL A 137 4.63 -15.09 5.60
CA VAL A 137 5.10 -13.70 5.65
C VAL A 137 6.44 -13.68 6.41
N PRO A 138 7.49 -13.05 5.88
CA PRO A 138 8.75 -12.94 6.62
C PRO A 138 8.57 -12.21 7.96
N GLU A 139 9.17 -12.73 9.04
CA GLU A 139 8.97 -12.25 10.43
C GLU A 139 9.20 -10.73 10.61
N LYS A 140 10.08 -10.13 9.83
CA LYS A 140 10.42 -8.70 9.95
C LYS A 140 9.45 -7.76 9.26
N VAL A 141 8.51 -8.29 8.46
CA VAL A 141 7.54 -7.47 7.73
C VAL A 141 6.46 -6.96 8.67
N ASN A 142 6.14 -5.68 8.57
CA ASN A 142 5.05 -5.08 9.35
C ASN A 142 3.71 -5.31 8.64
N ILE A 143 2.85 -6.16 9.22
CA ILE A 143 1.52 -6.44 8.66
C ILE A 143 0.53 -5.38 9.13
N ILE A 144 -0.19 -4.76 8.18
CA ILE A 144 -1.21 -3.76 8.46
C ILE A 144 -2.57 -4.44 8.51
N TYR A 145 -3.09 -4.71 9.69
CA TYR A 145 -4.47 -5.18 9.89
C TYR A 145 -5.46 -4.01 10.03
N LYS A 146 -5.01 -2.89 10.60
CA LYS A 146 -5.79 -1.66 10.79
C LYS A 146 -4.89 -0.45 10.63
N VAL A 147 -5.41 0.61 10.01
CA VAL A 147 -4.63 1.82 9.71
C VAL A 147 -4.24 2.59 10.97
N ASP A 148 -5.12 2.66 11.95
CA ASP A 148 -4.89 3.33 13.24
C ASP A 148 -3.84 2.63 14.12
N ALA A 149 -3.49 1.39 13.80
CA ALA A 149 -2.42 0.64 14.46
C ALA A 149 -1.03 0.83 13.83
N ILE A 150 -0.92 1.65 12.76
CA ILE A 150 0.37 1.96 12.13
C ILE A 150 1.18 2.84 13.08
N ASN A 151 2.27 2.29 13.60
CA ASN A 151 3.26 3.01 14.38
C ASN A 151 4.61 2.98 13.65
N LEU A 152 5.16 4.16 13.37
CA LEU A 152 6.45 4.35 12.70
C LEU A 152 7.48 5.02 13.62
N ASP A 153 7.12 5.21 14.90
CA ASP A 153 7.98 5.84 15.91
C ASP A 153 8.92 4.83 16.58
#